data_f49421211ad3594ea3ff36444c1a19b5
#
_entry.id   f49421211ad3594ea3ff36444c1a19b5
#
_cell.length_a   1.000
_cell.length_b   1.000
_cell.length_c   1.000
_cell.angle_alpha   90.00
_cell.angle_beta   90.00
_cell.angle_gamma   90.00
#
_symmetry.space_group_name_H-M   'P 1'
#
loop_
_entity.id
_entity.type
_entity.pdbx_description
1 polymer ?
#
loop_
_entity_poly.entity_id
_entity_poly.type
_entity_poly.pdbx_seq_one_letter_code
_entity_poly.pdbx_strand_id
1 'polypeptide(L)'
;DVIIYVKNHKISKYSAAQGKGGRTREIRLDYLLELKIKFPGTEKMVDEKITDVKYMAFSDSNILGMESEEEEISREFIRSAVNRINIEF
;
A
#
# COMPACT_ATOMS: atom_id res chain seq x y z
N ASP A 1 2.25 -25.92 -3.02
CA ASP A 1 2.28 -24.61 -3.68
C ASP A 1 0.90 -24.01 -3.74
N VAL A 2 0.77 -22.78 -3.29
CA VAL A 2 -0.49 -22.04 -3.36
C VAL A 2 -0.48 -21.14 -4.58
N ILE A 3 -1.67 -20.93 -5.15
CA ILE A 3 -1.85 -20.00 -6.25
C ILE A 3 -2.50 -18.76 -5.70
N ILE A 4 -1.88 -17.60 -5.94
CA ILE A 4 -2.37 -16.32 -5.45
C ILE A 4 -2.84 -15.48 -6.63
N TYR A 5 -4.10 -15.06 -6.60
CA TYR A 5 -4.67 -14.17 -7.60
C TYR A 5 -4.81 -12.78 -6.98
N VAL A 6 -4.29 -11.77 -7.63
CA VAL A 6 -4.49 -10.39 -7.22
C VAL A 6 -5.81 -9.90 -7.79
N LYS A 7 -6.77 -9.63 -6.91
CA LYS A 7 -8.09 -9.13 -7.31
C LYS A 7 -8.10 -7.61 -7.46
N ASN A 8 -7.43 -6.92 -6.53
CA ASN A 8 -7.40 -5.47 -6.53
C ASN A 8 -6.12 -4.99 -5.85
N HIS A 9 -5.52 -3.97 -6.41
CA HIS A 9 -4.33 -3.33 -5.87
C HIS A 9 -4.51 -1.84 -6.05
N LYS A 10 -4.57 -1.09 -4.95
CA LYS A 10 -4.87 0.33 -5.01
C LYS A 10 -4.09 1.09 -3.95
N ILE A 11 -3.56 2.24 -4.35
CA ILE A 11 -2.98 3.21 -3.43
C ILE A 11 -3.77 4.50 -3.58
N SER A 12 -4.36 4.97 -2.48
CA SER A 12 -5.16 6.20 -2.45
C SER A 12 -4.43 7.26 -1.66
N LYS A 13 -4.46 8.48 -2.15
CA LYS A 13 -3.82 9.61 -1.49
C LYS A 13 -4.86 10.56 -0.93
N TYR A 14 -4.64 11.01 0.30
CA TYR A 14 -5.52 11.95 0.97
C TYR A 14 -4.71 13.04 1.65
N SER A 15 -5.22 14.25 1.63
CA SER A 15 -4.65 15.33 2.41
C SER A 15 -4.98 15.08 3.89
N ALA A 16 -3.98 14.85 4.72
CA ALA A 16 -4.19 14.46 6.12
C ALA A 16 -4.11 15.64 7.08
N ALA A 17 -3.22 16.59 6.83
CA ALA A 17 -3.06 17.77 7.68
C ALA A 17 -2.54 18.94 6.86
N GLN A 18 -2.91 20.15 7.28
CA GLN A 18 -2.36 21.39 6.74
C GLN A 18 -1.56 22.09 7.83
N GLY A 19 -0.31 22.42 7.54
CA GLY A 19 0.49 23.22 8.43
C GLY A 19 -0.03 24.66 8.48
N LYS A 20 0.34 25.38 9.54
CA LYS A 20 0.04 26.81 9.65
C LYS A 20 0.68 27.56 8.49
N GLY A 21 -0.11 28.39 7.83
CA GLY A 21 0.34 29.13 6.66
C GLY A 21 0.29 28.34 5.37
N GLY A 22 -0.22 27.14 5.37
CA GLY A 22 -0.41 26.30 4.18
C GLY A 22 0.86 25.81 3.50
N ARG A 23 2.00 25.88 4.20
CA ARG A 23 3.31 25.57 3.60
C ARG A 23 3.71 24.12 3.68
N THR A 24 3.25 23.41 4.70
CA THR A 24 3.58 22.00 4.88
C THR A 24 2.29 21.22 5.10
N ARG A 25 2.12 20.16 4.34
CA ARG A 25 0.96 19.29 4.46
C ARG A 25 1.44 17.87 4.60
N GLU A 26 0.64 17.06 5.25
CA GLU A 26 0.84 15.63 5.22
C GLU A 26 -0.10 15.01 4.22
N ILE A 27 0.42 14.02 3.50
CA ILE A 27 -0.38 13.20 2.61
C ILE A 27 -0.45 11.81 3.22
N ARG A 28 -1.66 11.30 3.40
CA ARG A 28 -1.89 9.94 3.84
C ARG A 28 -2.00 9.05 2.62
N LEU A 29 -1.21 7.99 2.60
CA LEU A 29 -1.25 6.97 1.57
C LEU A 29 -1.90 5.72 2.15
N ASP A 30 -3.05 5.37 1.62
CA ASP A 30 -3.78 4.17 2.01
C ASP A 30 -3.54 3.09 0.98
N TYR A 31 -3.06 1.95 1.44
CA TYR A 31 -2.78 0.78 0.60
C TYR A 31 -3.86 -0.26 0.77
N LEU A 32 -4.34 -0.80 -0.35
CA LEU A 32 -5.29 -1.89 -0.37
C LEU A 32 -4.82 -2.95 -1.33
N LEU A 33 -4.72 -4.18 -0.84
CA LEU A 33 -4.43 -5.33 -1.67
C LEU A 33 -5.47 -6.42 -1.36
N GLU A 34 -6.25 -6.80 -2.35
CA GLU A 34 -7.21 -7.88 -2.22
C GLU A 34 -6.73 -9.07 -3.02
N LEU A 35 -6.68 -10.21 -2.38
CA LEU A 35 -6.16 -11.45 -2.94
C LEU A 35 -7.19 -12.56 -2.84
N LYS A 36 -7.10 -13.50 -3.77
CA LYS A 36 -7.77 -14.76 -3.67
C LYS A 36 -6.71 -15.86 -3.69
N ILE A 37 -6.71 -16.72 -2.70
CA ILE A 37 -5.70 -17.76 -2.54
C ILE A 37 -6.34 -19.12 -2.74
N LYS A 38 -5.78 -19.88 -3.69
CA LYS A 38 -6.22 -21.25 -3.95
C LYS A 38 -5.18 -22.21 -3.43
N PHE A 39 -5.64 -23.16 -2.61
CA PHE A 39 -4.76 -24.19 -2.07
C PHE A 39 -4.72 -25.41 -2.98
N PRO A 40 -3.54 -26.02 -3.17
CA PRO A 40 -3.42 -27.19 -4.04
C PRO A 40 -4.18 -28.38 -3.48
N GLY A 41 -4.78 -29.14 -4.38
CA GLY A 41 -5.50 -30.35 -4.01
C GLY A 41 -6.90 -30.11 -3.46
N THR A 42 -7.35 -28.86 -3.38
CA THR A 42 -8.72 -28.52 -2.95
C THR A 42 -9.30 -27.50 -3.90
N GLU A 43 -10.63 -27.41 -3.95
CA GLU A 43 -11.32 -26.35 -4.68
C GLU A 43 -11.55 -25.14 -3.79
N LYS A 44 -11.06 -25.19 -2.56
CA LYS A 44 -11.29 -24.16 -1.58
C LYS A 44 -10.45 -22.92 -1.90
N MET A 45 -11.10 -21.77 -1.92
CA MET A 45 -10.46 -20.47 -2.10
C MET A 45 -10.69 -19.59 -0.89
N VAL A 46 -9.68 -18.83 -0.50
CA VAL A 46 -9.75 -17.92 0.62
C VAL A 46 -9.54 -16.50 0.10
N ASP A 47 -10.42 -15.59 0.50
CA ASP A 47 -10.24 -14.16 0.22
C ASP A 47 -9.42 -13.54 1.34
N GLU A 48 -8.42 -12.77 0.96
CA GLU A 48 -7.56 -12.07 1.91
C GLU A 48 -7.48 -10.60 1.54
N LYS A 49 -7.51 -9.74 2.55
CA LYS A 49 -7.44 -8.30 2.35
C LYS A 49 -6.32 -7.75 3.22
N ILE A 50 -5.38 -7.06 2.58
CA ILE A 50 -4.26 -6.42 3.26
C ILE A 50 -4.39 -4.92 3.12
N THR A 51 -4.37 -4.21 4.23
CA THR A 51 -4.43 -2.76 4.25
C THR A 51 -3.25 -2.21 5.04
N ASP A 52 -2.76 -1.05 4.64
CA ASP A 52 -1.70 -0.36 5.35
C ASP A 52 -1.87 1.15 5.15
N VAL A 53 -1.28 1.94 6.02
CA VAL A 53 -1.34 3.39 5.95
C VAL A 53 0.05 3.95 6.23
N LYS A 54 0.48 4.88 5.37
CA LYS A 54 1.73 5.60 5.57
C LYS A 54 1.50 7.08 5.32
N TYR A 55 2.32 7.90 5.93
CA TYR A 55 2.26 9.35 5.79
C TYR A 55 3.52 9.89 5.14
N MET A 56 3.33 10.89 4.31
CA MET A 56 4.40 11.54 3.59
C MET A 56 4.25 13.06 3.73
N ALA A 57 5.35 13.76 3.95
CA ALA A 57 5.33 15.22 3.99
C ALA A 57 5.19 15.77 2.58
N PHE A 58 4.32 16.76 2.42
CA PHE A 58 4.15 17.46 1.14
C PHE A 58 4.99 18.73 1.13
N SER A 59 5.74 18.94 0.06
CA SER A 59 6.53 20.16 -0.14
C SER A 59 6.37 20.66 -1.56
N ASP A 60 5.84 21.90 -1.70
CA ASP A 60 5.69 22.53 -3.01
C ASP A 60 7.03 22.78 -3.70
N SER A 61 8.09 22.92 -2.91
CA SER A 61 9.42 23.24 -3.45
C SER A 61 10.20 22.01 -3.90
N ASN A 62 9.71 20.81 -3.67
CA ASN A 62 10.44 19.58 -3.98
C ASN A 62 9.54 18.48 -4.51
N ILE A 63 8.89 18.76 -5.64
CA ILE A 63 7.96 17.81 -6.26
C ILE A 63 8.67 16.53 -6.70
N LEU A 64 9.87 16.64 -7.26
CA LEU A 64 10.62 15.47 -7.71
C LEU A 64 11.03 14.55 -6.55
N GLY A 65 11.42 15.17 -5.43
CA GLY A 65 11.73 14.40 -4.22
C GLY A 65 10.51 13.68 -3.67
N MET A 66 9.33 14.30 -3.78
CA MET A 66 8.08 13.69 -3.36
C MET A 66 7.71 12.47 -4.21
N GLU A 67 7.90 12.57 -5.53
CA GLU A 67 7.64 11.45 -6.42
C GLU A 67 8.53 10.25 -6.10
N SER A 68 9.82 10.52 -5.83
CA SER A 68 10.76 9.47 -5.43
C SER A 68 10.37 8.83 -4.10
N GLU A 69 9.93 9.63 -3.13
CA GLU A 69 9.49 9.14 -1.83
C GLU A 69 8.22 8.29 -1.97
N GLU A 70 7.28 8.74 -2.81
CA GLU A 70 6.05 8.00 -3.07
C GLU A 70 6.34 6.63 -3.68
N GLU A 71 7.27 6.57 -4.65
CA GLU A 71 7.68 5.30 -5.24
C GLU A 71 8.30 4.36 -4.22
N GLU A 72 9.12 4.91 -3.33
CA GLU A 72 9.74 4.12 -2.27
C GLU A 72 8.69 3.58 -1.30
N ILE A 73 7.72 4.41 -0.90
CA ILE A 73 6.62 3.99 -0.03
C ILE A 73 5.80 2.90 -0.71
N SER A 74 5.54 3.02 -2.01
CA SER A 74 4.83 2.00 -2.77
C SER A 74 5.58 0.67 -2.74
N ARG A 75 6.89 0.69 -2.90
CA ARG A 75 7.71 -0.51 -2.80
C ARG A 75 7.68 -1.11 -1.40
N GLU A 76 7.67 -0.27 -0.36
CA GLU A 76 7.57 -0.74 1.02
C GLU A 76 6.23 -1.40 1.29
N PHE A 77 5.14 -0.85 0.78
CA PHE A 77 3.82 -1.48 0.89
C PHE A 77 3.82 -2.88 0.28
N ILE A 78 4.36 -3.00 -0.93
CA ILE A 78 4.42 -4.29 -1.63
C ILE A 78 5.29 -5.29 -0.85
N ARG A 79 6.43 -4.84 -0.35
CA ARG A 79 7.33 -5.68 0.45
C ARG A 79 6.66 -6.17 1.72
N SER A 80 5.96 -5.28 2.43
CA SER A 80 5.22 -5.64 3.63
C SER A 80 4.10 -6.63 3.35
N ALA A 81 3.40 -6.44 2.22
CA ALA A 81 2.33 -7.33 1.81
C ALA A 81 2.87 -8.73 1.51
N VAL A 82 3.99 -8.82 0.77
CA VAL A 82 4.62 -10.10 0.45
C VAL A 82 5.08 -10.81 1.73
N ASN A 83 5.67 -10.08 2.67
CA ASN A 83 6.11 -10.65 3.93
C ASN A 83 4.92 -11.20 4.73
N ARG A 84 3.81 -10.47 4.75
CA ARG A 84 2.61 -10.90 5.47
C ARG A 84 2.03 -12.17 4.85
N ILE A 85 2.00 -12.26 3.54
CA ILE A 85 1.54 -13.45 2.83
C ILE A 85 2.43 -14.64 3.19
N ASN A 86 3.74 -14.46 3.20
CA ASN A 86 4.69 -15.54 3.52
C ASN A 86 4.54 -16.03 4.96
N ILE A 87 4.17 -15.15 5.90
CA ILE A 87 3.97 -15.54 7.30
C ILE A 87 2.65 -16.27 7.48
N GLU A 88 1.59 -15.83 6.82
CA GLU A 88 0.24 -16.42 6.97
C GLU A 88 0.05 -17.70 6.17
N PHE A 89 0.76 -17.84 5.08
CA PHE A 89 0.60 -18.94 4.13
C PHE A 89 1.93 -19.56 3.73
#